data_c76d0d47598e6a16269a488fef6ac708
#
_entry.id   c76d0d47598e6a16269a488fef6ac708
#
_cell.length_a   1.000
_cell.length_b   1.000
_cell.length_c   1.000
_cell.angle_alpha   90.00
_cell.angle_beta   90.00
_cell.angle_gamma   90.00
#
_symmetry.space_group_name_H-M   'P 1'
#
loop_
_entity.id
_entity.type
_entity.pdbx_description
1 polymer ?
#
loop_
_entity_poly.entity_id
_entity_poly.type
_entity_poly.pdbx_seq_one_letter_code
_entity_poly.pdbx_strand_id
1 'polypeptide(L)'
;MSRIVIADDHQLLRQALRRALEDAGMDVVAEAADGAEAIEQVAATAPDLLIVDVTMPVLDGIEATRRIHARWPNLAVIVLTMHAEDALKTEALQAGARGFLTKVSSMQEVVALVRSVAQGDTMSASVAAEIAKEFAPMVTAAARAGTSMGTTQNLTGASPLTAREEEILQLIADGRSTTDVARELYISQKTVKNHLASIYAKLDARDRTQAVLSAVRSGIVQLR
;
A
#
# COMPACT_ATOMS: atom_id res chain seq x y z
N MET A 1 12.76 -12.93 23.11
CA MET A 1 11.68 -11.95 23.27
C MET A 1 11.86 -10.98 22.13
N SER A 2 10.87 -10.80 21.27
CA SER A 2 11.01 -9.94 20.08
C SER A 2 11.01 -8.48 20.49
N ARG A 3 12.02 -7.73 20.04
CA ARG A 3 12.20 -6.31 20.31
C ARG A 3 11.53 -5.49 19.21
N ILE A 4 10.63 -4.60 19.58
CA ILE A 4 9.74 -3.90 18.66
C ILE A 4 9.90 -2.39 18.81
N VAL A 5 9.94 -1.68 17.68
CA VAL A 5 9.74 -0.22 17.62
C VAL A 5 8.35 0.05 17.03
N ILE A 6 7.65 1.06 17.58
CA ILE A 6 6.34 1.51 17.09
C ILE A 6 6.48 2.95 16.62
N ALA A 7 6.07 3.23 15.39
CA ALA A 7 6.04 4.56 14.81
C ALA A 7 4.62 4.92 14.33
N ASP A 8 4.01 5.91 14.95
CA ASP A 8 2.67 6.43 14.62
C ASP A 8 2.55 7.85 15.17
N ASP A 9 1.93 8.78 14.48
CA ASP A 9 1.75 10.15 14.98
C ASP A 9 0.65 10.26 16.06
N HIS A 10 -0.22 9.24 16.19
CA HIS A 10 -1.28 9.18 17.18
C HIS A 10 -0.81 8.55 18.51
N GLN A 11 -0.48 9.37 19.49
CA GLN A 11 0.03 8.92 20.79
C GLN A 11 -0.85 7.86 21.48
N LEU A 12 -2.18 8.01 21.44
CA LEU A 12 -3.09 7.05 22.09
C LEU A 12 -3.03 5.68 21.43
N LEU A 13 -2.86 5.62 20.10
CA LEU A 13 -2.71 4.36 19.38
C LEU A 13 -1.37 3.71 19.71
N ARG A 14 -0.27 4.47 19.75
CA ARG A 14 1.04 3.93 20.17
C ARG A 14 0.96 3.30 21.55
N GLN A 15 0.33 3.98 22.52
CA GLN A 15 0.15 3.45 23.89
C GLN A 15 -0.70 2.17 23.92
N ALA A 16 -1.78 2.11 23.12
CA ALA A 16 -2.61 0.92 23.01
C ALA A 16 -1.86 -0.26 22.39
N LEU A 17 -1.09 -0.02 21.32
CA LEU A 17 -0.23 -1.01 20.67
C LEU A 17 0.85 -1.51 21.62
N ARG A 18 1.56 -0.60 22.30
CA ARG A 18 2.57 -0.95 23.31
C ARG A 18 1.99 -1.91 24.34
N ARG A 19 0.89 -1.53 24.97
CA ARG A 19 0.26 -2.33 26.00
C ARG A 19 -0.15 -3.72 25.50
N ALA A 20 -0.79 -3.77 24.31
CA ALA A 20 -1.21 -5.06 23.74
C ALA A 20 -0.04 -5.99 23.41
N LEU A 21 1.08 -5.44 22.93
CA LEU A 21 2.29 -6.20 22.61
C LEU A 21 3.02 -6.65 23.87
N GLU A 22 3.14 -5.78 24.88
CA GLU A 22 3.75 -6.13 26.17
C GLU A 22 2.93 -7.19 26.93
N ASP A 23 1.58 -7.08 26.94
CA ASP A 23 0.66 -8.08 27.51
C ASP A 23 0.80 -9.44 26.77
N ALA A 24 1.20 -9.41 25.48
CA ALA A 24 1.47 -10.60 24.68
C ALA A 24 2.90 -11.16 24.84
N GLY A 25 3.72 -10.57 25.71
CA GLY A 25 5.09 -11.01 26.03
C GLY A 25 6.14 -10.54 25.03
N MET A 26 5.91 -9.46 24.31
CA MET A 26 6.87 -8.80 23.41
C MET A 26 7.47 -7.57 24.08
N ASP A 27 8.64 -7.11 23.64
CA ASP A 27 9.36 -5.98 24.23
C ASP A 27 9.30 -4.75 23.30
N VAL A 28 8.56 -3.71 23.70
CA VAL A 28 8.51 -2.45 22.95
C VAL A 28 9.65 -1.54 23.41
N VAL A 29 10.77 -1.58 22.68
CA VAL A 29 12.03 -0.93 23.04
C VAL A 29 12.07 0.57 22.77
N ALA A 30 11.25 1.06 21.81
CA ALA A 30 11.15 2.49 21.52
C ALA A 30 9.82 2.83 20.82
N GLU A 31 9.49 4.12 20.85
CA GLU A 31 8.39 4.72 20.11
C GLU A 31 8.90 5.88 19.27
N ALA A 32 8.22 6.20 18.17
CA ALA A 32 8.48 7.32 17.29
C ALA A 32 7.17 8.01 16.89
N ALA A 33 7.19 9.32 16.67
CA ALA A 33 6.04 10.09 16.24
C ALA A 33 6.05 10.40 14.74
N ASP A 34 7.16 10.11 14.06
CA ASP A 34 7.32 10.28 12.61
C ASP A 34 8.34 9.29 12.03
N GLY A 35 8.45 9.27 10.70
CA GLY A 35 9.34 8.35 10.01
C GLY A 35 10.82 8.65 10.19
N ALA A 36 11.22 9.90 10.44
CA ALA A 36 12.61 10.25 10.68
C ALA A 36 13.05 9.77 12.07
N GLU A 37 12.22 10.00 13.09
CA GLU A 37 12.44 9.48 14.43
C GLU A 37 12.43 7.94 14.42
N ALA A 38 11.55 7.30 13.62
CA ALA A 38 11.55 5.84 13.48
C ALA A 38 12.89 5.29 12.99
N ILE A 39 13.52 5.93 12.00
CA ILE A 39 14.85 5.55 11.50
C ILE A 39 15.90 5.69 12.60
N GLU A 40 15.87 6.78 13.38
CA GLU A 40 16.79 7.00 14.50
C GLU A 40 16.62 5.95 15.59
N GLN A 41 15.38 5.62 15.96
CA GLN A 41 15.09 4.60 16.98
C GLN A 41 15.52 3.20 16.51
N VAL A 42 15.31 2.86 15.25
CA VAL A 42 15.80 1.60 14.67
C VAL A 42 17.34 1.53 14.75
N ALA A 43 18.03 2.62 14.41
CA ALA A 43 19.49 2.67 14.49
C ALA A 43 20.02 2.55 15.93
N ALA A 44 19.33 3.16 16.90
CA ALA A 44 19.74 3.19 18.30
C ALA A 44 19.47 1.89 19.04
N THR A 45 18.34 1.24 18.73
CA THR A 45 17.85 0.10 19.52
C THR A 45 18.08 -1.25 18.85
N ALA A 46 18.38 -1.29 17.55
CA ALA A 46 18.52 -2.53 16.75
C ALA A 46 17.38 -3.52 17.05
N PRO A 47 16.12 -3.17 16.72
CA PRO A 47 14.96 -4.02 16.98
C PRO A 47 14.88 -5.18 16.00
N ASP A 48 14.05 -6.18 16.33
CA ASP A 48 13.73 -7.28 15.43
C ASP A 48 12.61 -6.93 14.45
N LEU A 49 11.73 -5.98 14.86
CA LEU A 49 10.56 -5.59 14.10
C LEU A 49 10.21 -4.11 14.31
N LEU A 50 9.77 -3.47 13.24
CA LEU A 50 9.18 -2.14 13.25
C LEU A 50 7.71 -2.22 12.85
N ILE A 51 6.85 -1.56 13.62
CA ILE A 51 5.46 -1.27 13.23
C ILE A 51 5.43 0.20 12.87
N VAL A 52 4.97 0.55 11.66
CA VAL A 52 5.01 1.92 11.16
C VAL A 52 3.68 2.32 10.52
N ASP A 53 3.15 3.48 10.90
CA ASP A 53 2.01 4.09 10.21
C ASP A 53 2.44 4.67 8.87
N VAL A 54 1.57 4.57 7.87
CA VAL A 54 1.78 5.21 6.55
C VAL A 54 1.76 6.72 6.66
N THR A 55 0.76 7.27 7.36
CA THR A 55 0.50 8.71 7.35
C THR A 55 1.10 9.37 8.58
N MET A 56 2.34 9.81 8.47
CA MET A 56 3.04 10.53 9.53
C MET A 56 3.60 11.87 9.02
N PRO A 57 3.81 12.87 9.89
CA PRO A 57 4.47 14.11 9.53
C PRO A 57 5.96 13.90 9.23
N VAL A 58 6.64 14.91 8.71
CA VAL A 58 8.08 14.95 8.43
C VAL A 58 8.49 13.93 7.36
N LEU A 59 8.35 12.64 7.65
CA LEU A 59 8.66 11.53 6.74
C LEU A 59 7.55 10.48 6.86
N ASP A 60 6.90 10.15 5.74
CA ASP A 60 5.85 9.14 5.72
C ASP A 60 6.41 7.71 5.92
N GLY A 61 5.52 6.79 6.33
CA GLY A 61 5.95 5.44 6.69
C GLY A 61 6.42 4.58 5.52
N ILE A 62 5.98 4.84 4.30
CA ILE A 62 6.42 4.10 3.11
C ILE A 62 7.87 4.47 2.77
N GLU A 63 8.17 5.77 2.75
CA GLU A 63 9.53 6.25 2.52
C GLU A 63 10.47 5.88 3.68
N ALA A 64 9.99 5.93 4.93
CA ALA A 64 10.74 5.42 6.08
C ALA A 64 11.04 3.93 5.93
N THR A 65 10.06 3.10 5.54
CA THR A 65 10.23 1.67 5.27
C THR A 65 11.28 1.43 4.19
N ARG A 66 11.24 2.16 3.09
CA ARG A 66 12.21 2.04 1.99
C ARG A 66 13.63 2.32 2.44
N ARG A 67 13.85 3.42 3.20
CA ARG A 67 15.16 3.77 3.76
C ARG A 67 15.66 2.76 4.78
N ILE A 68 14.78 2.28 5.64
CA ILE A 68 15.08 1.26 6.64
C ILE A 68 15.45 -0.04 5.96
N HIS A 69 14.67 -0.51 4.98
CA HIS A 69 14.95 -1.75 4.26
C HIS A 69 16.28 -1.69 3.51
N ALA A 70 16.62 -0.56 2.90
CA ALA A 70 17.91 -0.37 2.22
C ALA A 70 19.10 -0.47 3.17
N ARG A 71 18.96 -0.04 4.44
CA ARG A 71 20.04 -0.04 5.43
C ARG A 71 20.05 -1.29 6.32
N TRP A 72 18.88 -1.83 6.62
CA TRP A 72 18.69 -3.01 7.48
C TRP A 72 17.74 -4.02 6.81
N PRO A 73 18.19 -4.74 5.78
CA PRO A 73 17.31 -5.60 4.95
C PRO A 73 16.69 -6.77 5.71
N ASN A 74 17.28 -7.13 6.86
CA ASN A 74 16.77 -8.21 7.70
C ASN A 74 15.71 -7.76 8.72
N LEU A 75 15.59 -6.45 8.97
CA LEU A 75 14.58 -5.92 9.87
C LEU A 75 13.18 -6.18 9.29
N ALA A 76 12.33 -6.78 10.09
CA ALA A 76 10.95 -6.97 9.70
C ALA A 76 10.17 -5.65 9.85
N VAL A 77 9.42 -5.25 8.84
CA VAL A 77 8.56 -4.05 8.88
C VAL A 77 7.12 -4.44 8.64
N ILE A 78 6.23 -4.01 9.55
CA ILE A 78 4.78 -4.11 9.41
C ILE A 78 4.24 -2.70 9.23
N VAL A 79 3.50 -2.48 8.15
CA VAL A 79 2.88 -1.19 7.85
C VAL A 79 1.44 -1.17 8.36
N LEU A 80 1.08 -0.13 9.12
CA LEU A 80 -0.29 0.18 9.52
C LEU A 80 -0.86 1.31 8.68
N THR A 81 -2.16 1.26 8.37
CA THR A 81 -2.84 2.34 7.63
C THR A 81 -4.32 2.44 8.00
N MET A 82 -4.90 3.61 7.82
CA MET A 82 -6.36 3.79 7.91
C MET A 82 -7.10 3.25 6.68
N HIS A 83 -6.41 3.11 5.54
CA HIS A 83 -7.02 2.76 4.26
C HIS A 83 -6.43 1.47 3.70
N ALA A 84 -7.30 0.51 3.36
CA ALA A 84 -6.93 -0.78 2.79
C ALA A 84 -6.85 -0.75 1.25
N GLU A 85 -6.37 0.36 0.66
CA GLU A 85 -6.23 0.47 -0.79
C GLU A 85 -5.12 -0.47 -1.30
N ASP A 86 -5.41 -1.26 -2.34
CA ASP A 86 -4.47 -2.25 -2.88
C ASP A 86 -3.19 -1.61 -3.45
N ALA A 87 -3.30 -0.39 -3.96
CA ALA A 87 -2.15 0.40 -4.39
C ALA A 87 -1.17 0.66 -3.24
N LEU A 88 -1.68 0.97 -2.05
CA LEU A 88 -0.87 1.24 -0.86
C LEU A 88 -0.20 -0.03 -0.31
N LYS A 89 -0.92 -1.17 -0.36
CA LYS A 89 -0.35 -2.49 0.00
C LYS A 89 0.81 -2.83 -0.92
N THR A 90 0.63 -2.65 -2.24
CA THR A 90 1.66 -2.91 -3.24
C THR A 90 2.88 -2.01 -3.02
N GLU A 91 2.67 -0.72 -2.76
CA GLU A 91 3.75 0.22 -2.48
C GLU A 91 4.52 -0.13 -1.19
N ALA A 92 3.81 -0.53 -0.13
CA ALA A 92 4.43 -0.98 1.11
C ALA A 92 5.31 -2.23 0.91
N LEU A 93 4.82 -3.23 0.16
CA LEU A 93 5.57 -4.43 -0.16
C LEU A 93 6.81 -4.11 -1.02
N GLN A 94 6.69 -3.24 -2.02
CA GLN A 94 7.81 -2.77 -2.84
C GLN A 94 8.84 -1.98 -2.04
N ALA A 95 8.41 -1.29 -0.97
CA ALA A 95 9.30 -0.62 -0.04
C ALA A 95 10.04 -1.59 0.90
N GLY A 96 9.65 -2.87 0.94
CA GLY A 96 10.27 -3.91 1.75
C GLY A 96 9.49 -4.30 3.01
N ALA A 97 8.22 -3.89 3.14
CA ALA A 97 7.38 -4.34 4.24
C ALA A 97 7.13 -5.86 4.16
N ARG A 98 7.13 -6.53 5.32
CA ARG A 98 6.81 -7.96 5.45
C ARG A 98 5.38 -8.22 5.90
N GLY A 99 4.69 -7.18 6.37
CA GLY A 99 3.30 -7.26 6.80
C GLY A 99 2.57 -5.95 6.56
N PHE A 100 1.25 -6.05 6.45
CA PHE A 100 0.36 -4.91 6.26
C PHE A 100 -0.92 -5.15 7.05
N LEU A 101 -1.39 -4.13 7.77
CA LEU A 101 -2.64 -4.15 8.51
C LEU A 101 -3.36 -2.80 8.41
N THR A 102 -4.66 -2.83 8.57
CA THR A 102 -5.44 -1.60 8.74
C THR A 102 -5.54 -1.23 10.23
N LYS A 103 -5.60 0.05 10.54
CA LYS A 103 -5.80 0.55 11.93
C LYS A 103 -7.18 0.18 12.51
N VAL A 104 -8.10 -0.32 11.67
CA VAL A 104 -9.39 -0.88 12.11
C VAL A 104 -9.30 -2.35 12.52
N SER A 105 -8.15 -3.00 12.27
CA SER A 105 -7.90 -4.36 12.74
C SER A 105 -7.91 -4.42 14.26
N SER A 106 -8.37 -5.53 14.81
CA SER A 106 -8.35 -5.74 16.26
C SER A 106 -6.92 -5.85 16.79
N MET A 107 -6.71 -5.49 18.05
CA MET A 107 -5.40 -5.67 18.70
C MET A 107 -4.92 -7.13 18.68
N GLN A 108 -5.86 -8.09 18.69
CA GLN A 108 -5.55 -9.51 18.57
C GLN A 108 -4.95 -9.86 17.20
N GLU A 109 -5.48 -9.30 16.12
CA GLU A 109 -4.93 -9.49 14.77
C GLU A 109 -3.55 -8.85 14.63
N VAL A 110 -3.35 -7.66 15.23
CA VAL A 110 -2.02 -7.03 15.25
C VAL A 110 -1.01 -7.92 15.96
N VAL A 111 -1.34 -8.40 17.17
CA VAL A 111 -0.47 -9.30 17.96
C VAL A 111 -0.18 -10.60 17.20
N ALA A 112 -1.18 -11.19 16.55
CA ALA A 112 -1.02 -12.41 15.76
C ALA A 112 -0.07 -12.22 14.59
N LEU A 113 -0.23 -11.11 13.82
CA LEU A 113 0.68 -10.79 12.71
C LEU A 113 2.10 -10.52 13.19
N VAL A 114 2.27 -9.74 14.25
CA VAL A 114 3.60 -9.46 14.81
C VAL A 114 4.32 -10.74 15.21
N ARG A 115 3.61 -11.69 15.83
CA ARG A 115 4.19 -13.00 16.18
C ARG A 115 4.61 -13.79 14.94
N SER A 116 3.76 -13.87 13.93
CA SER A 116 4.04 -14.59 12.68
C SER A 116 5.29 -14.02 12.00
N VAL A 117 5.32 -12.69 11.81
CA VAL A 117 6.45 -12.00 11.18
C VAL A 117 7.74 -12.10 11.99
N ALA A 118 7.66 -12.02 13.32
CA ALA A 118 8.83 -12.18 14.21
C ALA A 118 9.39 -13.62 14.21
N GLN A 119 8.59 -14.63 13.88
CA GLN A 119 9.01 -16.02 13.72
C GLN A 119 9.60 -16.32 12.34
N GLY A 120 9.65 -15.33 11.45
CA GLY A 120 10.21 -15.48 10.12
C GLY A 120 9.21 -15.89 9.04
N ASP A 121 7.93 -15.99 9.38
CA ASP A 121 6.88 -16.19 8.40
C ASP A 121 6.73 -14.89 7.58
N THR A 122 7.07 -14.97 6.31
CA THR A 122 6.78 -13.90 5.36
C THR A 122 5.29 -13.94 5.03
N MET A 123 4.55 -12.94 5.48
CA MET A 123 3.12 -12.72 5.29
C MET A 123 2.21 -13.59 6.16
N SER A 124 1.26 -12.96 6.87
CA SER A 124 0.19 -13.72 7.51
C SER A 124 -0.59 -14.50 6.44
N ALA A 125 -0.96 -15.74 6.74
CA ALA A 125 -1.70 -16.60 5.83
C ALA A 125 -3.01 -15.96 5.30
N SER A 126 -3.57 -14.98 6.02
CA SER A 126 -4.74 -14.21 5.58
C SER A 126 -4.42 -13.25 4.43
N VAL A 127 -3.30 -12.54 4.48
CA VAL A 127 -2.86 -11.63 3.40
C VAL A 127 -2.35 -12.44 2.22
N ALA A 128 -1.61 -13.54 2.45
CA ALA A 128 -1.20 -14.47 1.41
C ALA A 128 -2.41 -15.16 0.75
N ALA A 129 -3.45 -15.52 1.52
CA ALA A 129 -4.67 -16.13 0.99
C ALA A 129 -5.54 -15.10 0.23
N GLU A 130 -5.55 -13.84 0.64
CA GLU A 130 -6.28 -12.78 -0.06
C GLU A 130 -5.59 -12.40 -1.37
N ILE A 131 -4.25 -12.26 -1.36
CA ILE A 131 -3.45 -12.10 -2.57
C ILE A 131 -3.55 -13.34 -3.45
N ALA A 132 -3.48 -14.56 -2.91
CA ALA A 132 -3.65 -15.79 -3.68
C ALA A 132 -5.06 -15.92 -4.29
N LYS A 133 -6.12 -15.44 -3.62
CA LYS A 133 -7.47 -15.37 -4.21
C LYS A 133 -7.57 -14.38 -5.36
N GLU A 134 -6.87 -13.27 -5.27
CA GLU A 134 -6.90 -12.22 -6.30
C GLU A 134 -6.00 -12.60 -7.51
N PHE A 135 -4.87 -13.29 -7.26
CA PHE A 135 -3.97 -13.77 -8.31
C PHE A 135 -4.27 -15.19 -8.80
N ALA A 136 -5.11 -15.98 -8.12
CA ALA A 136 -5.51 -17.32 -8.56
C ALA A 136 -6.06 -17.37 -10.00
N PRO A 137 -6.83 -16.36 -10.50
CA PRO A 137 -7.25 -16.32 -11.89
C PRO A 137 -6.09 -16.14 -12.87
N MET A 138 -5.04 -15.38 -12.49
CA MET A 138 -3.87 -15.15 -13.34
C MET A 138 -2.91 -16.35 -13.39
N VAL A 139 -2.72 -17.05 -12.27
CA VAL A 139 -1.82 -18.23 -12.21
C VAL A 139 -2.44 -19.43 -12.93
N THR A 140 -3.76 -19.62 -12.84
CA THR A 140 -4.47 -20.67 -13.59
C THR A 140 -4.56 -20.38 -15.09
N ALA A 141 -4.57 -19.10 -15.50
CA ALA A 141 -4.47 -18.70 -16.89
C ALA A 141 -3.06 -18.94 -17.45
N ALA A 142 -2.00 -18.65 -16.70
CA ALA A 142 -0.62 -18.87 -17.08
C ALA A 142 -0.23 -20.36 -17.14
N ALA A 143 -0.78 -21.19 -16.24
CA ALA A 143 -0.53 -22.65 -16.22
C ALA A 143 -1.24 -23.39 -17.37
N ARG A 144 -2.29 -22.82 -17.97
CA ARG A 144 -2.96 -23.36 -19.17
C ARG A 144 -2.37 -22.87 -20.50
N ALA A 145 -1.48 -21.86 -20.47
CA ALA A 145 -0.85 -21.28 -21.66
C ALA A 145 0.58 -21.78 -21.92
N GLY A 146 0.99 -22.85 -21.28
CA GLY A 146 2.27 -23.52 -21.56
C GLY A 146 2.22 -24.38 -22.78
N THR A 147 2.13 -23.81 -23.97
CA THR A 147 2.70 -24.26 -25.25
C THR A 147 2.20 -23.35 -26.39
N SER A 148 2.95 -22.40 -26.79
CA SER A 148 3.44 -22.12 -28.17
C SER A 148 3.87 -20.66 -28.31
N MET A 149 5.07 -20.52 -28.87
CA MET A 149 5.60 -19.28 -29.43
C MET A 149 4.69 -18.74 -30.53
N GLY A 150 4.54 -17.44 -30.59
CA GLY A 150 4.18 -16.79 -31.83
C GLY A 150 3.22 -15.62 -31.70
N THR A 151 3.79 -14.40 -31.87
CA THR A 151 3.17 -13.27 -32.59
C THR A 151 1.87 -12.67 -32.07
N THR A 152 2.01 -11.41 -31.56
CA THR A 152 1.07 -10.29 -31.73
C THR A 152 -0.30 -10.65 -32.32
N GLN A 153 -1.35 -10.44 -31.54
CA GLN A 153 -2.51 -9.67 -32.01
C GLN A 153 -3.53 -9.48 -30.89
N ASN A 154 -4.02 -8.25 -30.77
CA ASN A 154 -5.21 -7.78 -30.08
C ASN A 154 -6.29 -8.84 -29.89
N LEU A 155 -6.79 -9.00 -28.66
CA LEU A 155 -8.19 -9.39 -28.43
C LEU A 155 -8.76 -8.66 -27.21
N THR A 156 -9.59 -7.69 -27.50
CA THR A 156 -10.83 -7.29 -26.83
C THR A 156 -10.83 -6.96 -25.34
N GLY A 157 -10.92 -5.65 -24.99
CA GLY A 157 -11.96 -5.21 -24.09
C GLY A 157 -11.65 -5.10 -22.60
N ALA A 158 -10.40 -5.25 -22.16
CA ALA A 158 -10.07 -4.91 -20.77
C ALA A 158 -9.34 -3.55 -20.73
N SER A 159 -9.95 -2.59 -20.08
CA SER A 159 -9.33 -1.29 -19.81
C SER A 159 -8.00 -1.49 -19.03
N PRO A 160 -6.93 -0.77 -19.36
CA PRO A 160 -5.69 -0.79 -18.57
C PRO A 160 -5.85 -0.12 -17.21
N LEU A 161 -7.00 0.57 -17.00
CA LEU A 161 -7.32 1.29 -15.78
C LEU A 161 -8.17 0.43 -14.83
N THR A 162 -8.02 0.67 -13.54
CA THR A 162 -8.94 0.14 -12.53
C THR A 162 -10.27 0.88 -12.58
N ALA A 163 -11.34 0.27 -12.06
CA ALA A 163 -12.66 0.91 -12.00
C ALA A 163 -12.62 2.29 -11.32
N ARG A 164 -11.78 2.45 -10.28
CA ARG A 164 -11.59 3.73 -9.58
C ARG A 164 -10.87 4.78 -10.42
N GLU A 165 -9.88 4.36 -11.20
CA GLU A 165 -9.16 5.23 -12.14
C GLU A 165 -10.05 5.67 -13.30
N GLU A 166 -10.91 4.78 -13.79
CA GLU A 166 -11.91 5.11 -14.81
C GLU A 166 -12.92 6.14 -14.29
N GLU A 167 -13.43 5.96 -13.08
CA GLU A 167 -14.36 6.88 -12.42
C GLU A 167 -13.72 8.27 -12.26
N ILE A 168 -12.49 8.34 -11.77
CA ILE A 168 -11.74 9.60 -11.66
C ILE A 168 -11.52 10.23 -13.03
N LEU A 169 -11.11 9.44 -14.02
CA LEU A 169 -10.83 9.94 -15.37
C LEU A 169 -12.12 10.39 -16.08
N GLN A 170 -13.26 9.74 -15.84
CA GLN A 170 -14.57 10.17 -16.35
C GLN A 170 -14.95 11.54 -15.78
N LEU A 171 -14.84 11.75 -14.46
CA LEU A 171 -15.10 13.06 -13.84
C LEU A 171 -14.18 14.16 -14.38
N ILE A 172 -12.92 13.81 -14.64
CA ILE A 172 -11.96 14.71 -15.27
C ILE A 172 -12.35 15.04 -16.72
N ALA A 173 -12.85 14.06 -17.48
CA ALA A 173 -13.35 14.25 -18.85
C ALA A 173 -14.61 15.10 -18.88
N ASP A 174 -15.48 14.99 -17.87
CA ASP A 174 -16.67 15.83 -17.66
C ASP A 174 -16.32 17.28 -17.19
N GLY A 175 -15.02 17.63 -17.16
CA GLY A 175 -14.55 19.00 -16.84
C GLY A 175 -14.38 19.29 -15.35
N ARG A 176 -14.54 18.32 -14.46
CA ARG A 176 -14.38 18.51 -13.01
C ARG A 176 -12.92 18.84 -12.65
N SER A 177 -12.74 19.75 -11.70
CA SER A 177 -11.41 20.01 -11.13
C SER A 177 -11.00 18.86 -10.18
N THR A 178 -9.70 18.73 -9.90
CA THR A 178 -9.22 17.76 -8.90
C THR A 178 -9.82 17.97 -7.50
N THR A 179 -10.21 19.21 -7.20
CA THR A 179 -10.91 19.57 -5.95
C THR A 179 -12.35 19.05 -5.94
N ASP A 180 -13.05 19.17 -7.07
CA ASP A 180 -14.42 18.69 -7.19
C ASP A 180 -14.47 17.17 -7.20
N VAL A 181 -13.55 16.52 -7.92
CA VAL A 181 -13.38 15.05 -7.90
C VAL A 181 -13.12 14.55 -6.48
N ALA A 182 -12.21 15.20 -5.74
CA ALA A 182 -11.91 14.85 -4.37
C ALA A 182 -13.16 14.92 -3.46
N ARG A 183 -13.98 15.96 -3.63
CA ARG A 183 -15.22 16.16 -2.89
C ARG A 183 -16.28 15.12 -3.26
N GLU A 184 -16.48 14.88 -4.56
CA GLU A 184 -17.49 13.97 -5.09
C GLU A 184 -17.23 12.52 -4.71
N LEU A 185 -15.95 12.15 -4.70
CA LEU A 185 -15.49 10.79 -4.37
C LEU A 185 -15.12 10.59 -2.89
N TYR A 186 -15.28 11.63 -2.05
CA TYR A 186 -14.96 11.61 -0.62
C TYR A 186 -13.51 11.23 -0.31
N ILE A 187 -12.56 11.66 -1.15
CA ILE A 187 -11.12 11.41 -0.99
C ILE A 187 -10.32 12.72 -0.94
N SER A 188 -9.04 12.64 -0.55
CA SER A 188 -8.19 13.83 -0.53
C SER A 188 -7.78 14.26 -1.96
N GLN A 189 -7.49 15.56 -2.16
CA GLN A 189 -6.92 16.02 -3.42
C GLN A 189 -5.58 15.36 -3.74
N LYS A 190 -4.80 15.01 -2.71
CA LYS A 190 -3.53 14.27 -2.86
C LYS A 190 -3.80 12.89 -3.46
N THR A 191 -4.83 12.19 -2.96
CA THR A 191 -5.25 10.88 -3.48
C THR A 191 -5.67 10.97 -4.95
N VAL A 192 -6.47 12.01 -5.32
CA VAL A 192 -6.83 12.24 -6.74
C VAL A 192 -5.59 12.45 -7.61
N LYS A 193 -4.60 13.24 -7.14
CA LYS A 193 -3.36 13.47 -7.88
C LYS A 193 -2.54 12.19 -8.06
N ASN A 194 -2.51 11.32 -7.04
CA ASN A 194 -1.82 10.04 -7.13
C ASN A 194 -2.47 9.12 -8.17
N HIS A 195 -3.81 9.02 -8.16
CA HIS A 195 -4.54 8.28 -9.20
C HIS A 195 -4.28 8.86 -10.60
N LEU A 196 -4.28 10.18 -10.76
CA LEU A 196 -3.98 10.81 -12.05
C LEU A 196 -2.56 10.48 -12.53
N ALA A 197 -1.56 10.45 -11.64
CA ALA A 197 -0.20 10.05 -12.00
C ALA A 197 -0.17 8.59 -12.49
N SER A 198 -0.87 7.68 -11.82
CA SER A 198 -1.02 6.29 -12.25
C SER A 198 -1.73 6.16 -13.60
N ILE A 199 -2.85 6.89 -13.79
CA ILE A 199 -3.61 6.94 -15.04
C ILE A 199 -2.70 7.41 -16.19
N TYR A 200 -1.93 8.49 -15.98
CA TYR A 200 -1.03 9.01 -17.02
C TYR A 200 0.04 8.00 -17.40
N ALA A 201 0.62 7.29 -16.43
CA ALA A 201 1.60 6.23 -16.69
C ALA A 201 0.97 5.07 -17.47
N LYS A 202 -0.24 4.63 -17.11
CA LYS A 202 -0.95 3.51 -17.76
C LYS A 202 -1.42 3.82 -19.19
N LEU A 203 -1.77 5.08 -19.48
CA LEU A 203 -2.23 5.54 -20.78
C LEU A 203 -1.11 6.15 -21.64
N ASP A 204 0.15 6.12 -21.16
CA ASP A 204 1.30 6.77 -21.78
C ASP A 204 1.02 8.25 -22.13
N ALA A 205 0.36 8.96 -21.19
CA ALA A 205 -0.04 10.34 -21.35
C ALA A 205 0.87 11.27 -20.54
N ARG A 206 1.26 12.39 -21.12
CA ARG A 206 2.13 13.40 -20.49
C ARG A 206 1.36 14.43 -19.66
N ASP A 207 0.08 14.57 -19.94
CA ASP A 207 -0.78 15.55 -19.31
C ASP A 207 -2.25 15.10 -19.29
N ARG A 208 -3.09 15.90 -18.59
CA ARG A 208 -4.52 15.66 -18.45
C ARG A 208 -5.24 15.54 -19.80
N THR A 209 -4.90 16.41 -20.75
CA THR A 209 -5.56 16.47 -22.05
C THR A 209 -5.28 15.22 -22.86
N GLN A 210 -4.00 14.77 -22.88
CA GLN A 210 -3.62 13.54 -23.54
C GLN A 210 -4.25 12.30 -22.90
N ALA A 211 -4.34 12.25 -21.56
CA ALA A 211 -4.99 11.15 -20.86
C ALA A 211 -6.47 11.02 -21.23
N VAL A 212 -7.22 12.14 -21.23
CA VAL A 212 -8.63 12.16 -21.64
C VAL A 212 -8.78 11.75 -23.09
N LEU A 213 -7.97 12.30 -24.02
CA LEU A 213 -8.03 11.95 -25.44
C LEU A 213 -7.71 10.48 -25.70
N SER A 214 -6.71 9.93 -25.00
CA SER A 214 -6.36 8.51 -25.08
C SER A 214 -7.50 7.62 -24.60
N ALA A 215 -8.11 7.97 -23.47
CA ALA A 215 -9.22 7.22 -22.89
C ALA A 215 -10.50 7.27 -23.73
N VAL A 216 -10.80 8.42 -24.35
CA VAL A 216 -11.92 8.55 -25.30
C VAL A 216 -11.70 7.70 -26.54
N ARG A 217 -10.47 7.71 -27.11
CA ARG A 217 -10.13 6.87 -28.27
C ARG A 217 -10.23 5.39 -27.99
N SER A 218 -9.87 4.98 -26.76
CA SER A 218 -9.93 3.58 -26.30
C SER A 218 -11.34 3.18 -25.80
N GLY A 219 -12.32 4.09 -25.81
CA GLY A 219 -13.67 3.83 -25.32
C GLY A 219 -13.80 3.67 -23.80
N ILE A 220 -12.78 4.04 -23.05
CA ILE A 220 -12.74 3.93 -21.58
C ILE A 220 -13.63 5.01 -20.94
N VAL A 221 -13.64 6.22 -21.49
CA VAL A 221 -14.48 7.34 -21.04
C VAL A 221 -15.25 7.96 -22.18
N GLN A 222 -16.39 8.58 -21.87
CA GLN A 222 -17.25 9.26 -22.84
C GLN A 222 -17.31 10.75 -22.49
N LEU A 223 -17.18 11.63 -23.48
CA LEU A 223 -17.43 13.07 -23.32
C LEU A 223 -18.96 13.30 -23.29
N ARG A 224 -19.43 13.91 -22.23
CA ARG A 224 -20.82 14.34 -22.05
C ARG A 224 -20.96 15.85 -22.24
#